data_a12bf042a5f3d6bd24907f8c58ab5308
#
_entry.id   a12bf042a5f3d6bd24907f8c58ab5308
#
_cell.length_a   1.000
_cell.length_b   1.000
_cell.length_c   1.000
_cell.angle_alpha   90.00
_cell.angle_beta   90.00
_cell.angle_gamma   90.00
#
_symmetry.space_group_name_H-M   'P 1'
#
loop_
_entity.id
_entity.type
_entity.pdbx_description
1 polymer ?
#
loop_
_entity_poly.entity_id
_entity_poly.type
_entity_poly.pdbx_seq_one_letter_code
_entity_poly.pdbx_strand_id
1 'polypeptide(L)'
;FLGDYVDRGVQGLEVITLLFCLKIRYPYQVYLLRGNHEDANTTLNYGFFDECINRWPTNGRTARGGDKIWRHFLEAFNCMPVAAVIAGKIFCAHGGISPFVDKLSDINEIKRPSVVPAYGIGCDLLWSDPSPQKDGWVLSHRGISFLYGPKVVEEFCQKHKIDVILRGHQINNEMYKSGYRFYFNGRLVTLFSAPNYMNYKNNSCVITVTNKLELKITVFRCRYYQVGKKKKQKEKKNSLSTSTEEEGIDRGSPRPNADTKCSSPRNLRTYKDPRRSSSHEKKSVRSFHSLRQPPYQNYHTLEPLPWKMRRRAKSQHSRIRHNDIFDFSVSKSRRNRPRSGATVN
;
A
#
# COMPACT_ATOMS: atom_id res chain seq x y z
N PHE A 1 8.01 0.46 -7.84
CA PHE A 1 6.76 0.81 -7.14
C PHE A 1 6.14 -0.46 -6.56
N LEU A 2 5.55 -0.37 -5.35
CA LEU A 2 5.14 -1.55 -4.57
C LEU A 2 3.61 -1.76 -4.51
N GLY A 3 2.84 -1.25 -5.47
CA GLY A 3 1.39 -1.44 -5.52
C GLY A 3 0.57 -0.35 -4.84
N ASP A 4 -0.76 -0.53 -4.84
CA ASP A 4 -1.77 0.37 -4.30
C ASP A 4 -1.72 1.77 -4.94
N TYR A 5 -1.96 1.81 -6.24
CA TYR A 5 -1.95 3.04 -7.03
C TYR A 5 -3.31 3.72 -7.09
N VAL A 6 -4.36 2.97 -6.79
CA VAL A 6 -5.76 3.37 -6.90
C VAL A 6 -6.47 3.26 -5.55
N ASP A 7 -7.69 3.73 -5.49
CA ASP A 7 -8.56 3.77 -4.30
C ASP A 7 -8.21 4.83 -3.26
N ARG A 8 -9.15 5.14 -2.37
CA ARG A 8 -9.02 6.07 -1.24
C ARG A 8 -8.71 7.52 -1.59
N GLY A 9 -8.04 7.76 -2.71
CA GLY A 9 -7.78 9.08 -3.27
C GLY A 9 -8.85 9.52 -4.27
N VAL A 10 -8.65 10.69 -4.86
CA VAL A 10 -9.54 11.28 -5.88
C VAL A 10 -8.85 11.46 -7.22
N GLN A 11 -7.62 10.97 -7.35
CA GLN A 11 -6.77 11.09 -8.54
C GLN A 11 -6.12 9.73 -8.90
N GLY A 12 -6.81 8.64 -8.59
CA GLY A 12 -6.34 7.28 -8.91
C GLY A 12 -6.16 7.07 -10.40
N LEU A 13 -7.07 7.61 -11.21
CA LEU A 13 -6.98 7.57 -12.67
C LEU A 13 -5.73 8.26 -13.21
N GLU A 14 -5.43 9.46 -12.73
CA GLU A 14 -4.25 10.21 -13.14
C GLU A 14 -2.96 9.49 -12.72
N VAL A 15 -2.91 8.98 -11.48
CA VAL A 15 -1.75 8.26 -10.96
C VAL A 15 -1.47 7.02 -11.78
N ILE A 16 -2.46 6.13 -11.95
CA ILE A 16 -2.22 4.86 -12.65
C ILE A 16 -1.95 5.06 -14.14
N THR A 17 -2.62 6.03 -14.77
CA THR A 17 -2.37 6.36 -16.17
C THR A 17 -0.94 6.89 -16.36
N LEU A 18 -0.48 7.80 -15.50
CA LEU A 18 0.90 8.30 -15.55
C LEU A 18 1.92 7.15 -15.38
N LEU A 19 1.69 6.25 -14.42
CA LEU A 19 2.58 5.12 -14.17
C LEU A 19 2.61 4.15 -15.36
N PHE A 20 1.47 3.88 -15.99
CA PHE A 20 1.43 3.06 -17.22
C PHE A 20 2.11 3.75 -18.40
N CYS A 21 1.95 5.05 -18.58
CA CYS A 21 2.70 5.80 -19.60
C CYS A 21 4.20 5.72 -19.36
N LEU A 22 4.66 5.85 -18.11
CA LEU A 22 6.06 5.68 -17.73
C LEU A 22 6.54 4.25 -17.99
N LYS A 23 5.75 3.24 -17.65
CA LYS A 23 6.08 1.83 -17.93
C LYS A 23 6.21 1.55 -19.43
N ILE A 24 5.33 2.10 -20.25
CA ILE A 24 5.38 1.96 -21.72
C ILE A 24 6.61 2.68 -22.27
N ARG A 25 6.88 3.90 -21.80
CA ARG A 25 8.00 4.72 -22.28
C ARG A 25 9.36 4.20 -21.85
N TYR A 26 9.44 3.63 -20.62
CA TYR A 26 10.66 3.15 -19.99
C TYR A 26 10.51 1.72 -19.47
N PRO A 27 10.28 0.72 -20.34
CA PRO A 27 9.86 -0.64 -19.94
C PRO A 27 10.90 -1.37 -19.09
N TYR A 28 12.18 -1.03 -19.22
CA TYR A 28 13.29 -1.66 -18.48
C TYR A 28 13.79 -0.81 -17.29
N GLN A 29 13.15 0.33 -17.01
CA GLN A 29 13.52 1.23 -15.90
C GLN A 29 12.38 1.41 -14.90
N VAL A 30 11.14 1.21 -15.32
CA VAL A 30 9.94 1.36 -14.48
C VAL A 30 9.35 -0.01 -14.20
N TYR A 31 9.28 -0.38 -12.93
CA TYR A 31 8.72 -1.64 -12.46
C TYR A 31 7.55 -1.35 -11.52
N LEU A 32 6.38 -1.87 -11.88
CA LEU A 32 5.14 -1.66 -11.15
C LEU A 32 4.69 -3.01 -10.58
N LEU A 33 4.84 -3.23 -9.29
CA LEU A 33 4.28 -4.38 -8.62
C LEU A 33 2.80 -4.18 -8.37
N ARG A 34 2.05 -5.26 -8.37
CA ARG A 34 0.63 -5.27 -8.02
C ARG A 34 0.44 -5.10 -6.52
N GLY A 35 -0.49 -4.28 -6.08
CA GLY A 35 -1.02 -4.24 -4.74
C GLY A 35 -2.36 -4.96 -4.65
N ASN A 36 -2.90 -5.07 -3.45
CA ASN A 36 -4.20 -5.67 -3.22
C ASN A 36 -5.36 -4.76 -3.68
N HIS A 37 -5.09 -3.48 -3.90
CA HIS A 37 -6.05 -2.55 -4.49
C HIS A 37 -6.12 -2.66 -6.02
N GLU A 38 -5.16 -3.23 -6.70
CA GLU A 38 -5.22 -3.51 -8.13
C GLU A 38 -6.03 -4.79 -8.39
N ASP A 39 -7.29 -4.80 -7.90
CA ASP A 39 -8.24 -5.92 -7.98
C ASP A 39 -9.70 -5.47 -8.12
N ALA A 40 -10.53 -6.31 -8.75
CA ALA A 40 -11.93 -6.00 -9.01
C ALA A 40 -12.72 -5.77 -7.72
N ASN A 41 -12.62 -6.71 -6.76
CA ASN A 41 -13.39 -6.65 -5.52
C ASN A 41 -12.99 -5.45 -4.67
N THR A 42 -11.69 -5.14 -4.63
CA THR A 42 -11.18 -4.02 -3.85
C THR A 42 -11.59 -2.69 -4.49
N THR A 43 -11.39 -2.51 -5.79
CA THR A 43 -11.73 -1.25 -6.48
C THR A 43 -13.23 -0.94 -6.51
N LEU A 44 -14.10 -1.96 -6.44
CA LEU A 44 -15.54 -1.76 -6.29
C LEU A 44 -15.95 -1.15 -4.94
N ASN A 45 -15.14 -1.39 -3.89
CA ASN A 45 -15.50 -1.02 -2.52
C ASN A 45 -14.74 0.22 -1.99
N TYR A 46 -13.64 0.62 -2.65
CA TYR A 46 -12.73 1.63 -2.09
C TYR A 46 -12.57 2.89 -2.95
N GLY A 47 -13.30 3.00 -4.06
CA GLY A 47 -13.53 4.28 -4.74
C GLY A 47 -13.05 4.38 -6.18
N PHE A 48 -12.15 3.53 -6.67
CA PHE A 48 -11.64 3.64 -8.04
C PHE A 48 -12.70 3.32 -9.11
N PHE A 49 -13.60 2.37 -8.84
CA PHE A 49 -14.77 2.13 -9.70
C PHE A 49 -15.64 3.38 -9.81
N ASP A 50 -15.98 3.98 -8.66
CA ASP A 50 -16.79 5.21 -8.63
C ASP A 50 -16.07 6.38 -9.31
N GLU A 51 -14.74 6.49 -9.17
CA GLU A 51 -13.93 7.48 -9.87
C GLU A 51 -14.08 7.32 -11.40
N CYS A 52 -14.01 6.09 -11.92
CA CYS A 52 -14.20 5.79 -13.32
C CYS A 52 -15.64 6.16 -13.79
N ILE A 53 -16.67 5.76 -13.04
CA ILE A 53 -18.07 6.05 -13.38
C ILE A 53 -18.33 7.56 -13.38
N ASN A 54 -17.82 8.29 -12.38
CA ASN A 54 -18.04 9.72 -12.27
C ASN A 54 -17.31 10.52 -13.35
N ARG A 55 -16.14 10.04 -13.80
CA ARG A 55 -15.35 10.69 -14.85
C ARG A 55 -15.99 10.52 -16.24
N TRP A 56 -16.64 9.41 -16.48
CA TRP A 56 -17.35 9.11 -17.73
C TRP A 56 -18.79 8.69 -17.47
N PRO A 57 -19.66 9.65 -17.06
CA PRO A 57 -21.06 9.37 -16.81
C PRO A 57 -21.78 9.02 -18.12
N THR A 58 -22.71 8.09 -18.03
CA THR A 58 -23.53 7.70 -19.19
C THR A 58 -24.70 8.63 -19.35
N ASN A 59 -24.85 9.24 -20.54
CA ASN A 59 -26.01 9.99 -20.93
C ASN A 59 -27.11 9.04 -21.44
N GLY A 60 -27.58 8.12 -20.64
CA GLY A 60 -28.88 7.47 -20.71
C GLY A 60 -29.17 6.47 -21.84
N ARG A 61 -28.31 6.22 -22.83
CA ARG A 61 -28.69 5.36 -23.99
C ARG A 61 -27.76 4.21 -24.38
N THR A 62 -26.52 4.16 -23.98
CA THR A 62 -25.66 3.01 -24.30
C THR A 62 -24.51 2.88 -23.30
N ALA A 63 -24.15 1.64 -23.04
CA ALA A 63 -23.00 1.15 -22.31
C ALA A 63 -22.15 2.18 -21.51
N ARG A 64 -22.25 2.07 -20.24
CA ARG A 64 -21.50 2.67 -19.16
C ARG A 64 -20.02 2.91 -19.54
N GLY A 65 -19.66 4.12 -19.96
CA GLY A 65 -18.29 4.43 -20.38
C GLY A 65 -17.27 4.16 -19.28
N GLY A 66 -17.59 4.55 -18.05
CA GLY A 66 -16.74 4.33 -16.88
C GLY A 66 -16.55 2.86 -16.51
N ASP A 67 -17.59 2.03 -16.62
CA ASP A 67 -17.50 0.57 -16.41
C ASP A 67 -16.53 -0.08 -17.42
N LYS A 68 -16.61 0.30 -18.69
CA LYS A 68 -15.70 -0.19 -19.72
C LYS A 68 -14.24 0.21 -19.43
N ILE A 69 -14.02 1.47 -19.06
CA ILE A 69 -12.69 1.98 -18.69
C ILE A 69 -12.13 1.22 -17.48
N TRP A 70 -12.94 1.06 -16.43
CA TRP A 70 -12.55 0.28 -15.26
C TRP A 70 -12.17 -1.16 -15.61
N ARG A 71 -12.94 -1.84 -16.48
CA ARG A 71 -12.59 -3.20 -16.94
C ARG A 71 -11.24 -3.26 -17.65
N HIS A 72 -10.89 -2.28 -18.48
CA HIS A 72 -9.60 -2.23 -19.13
C HIS A 72 -8.45 -2.04 -18.12
N PHE A 73 -8.67 -1.25 -17.05
CA PHE A 73 -7.70 -1.19 -15.96
C PHE A 73 -7.54 -2.55 -15.25
N LEU A 74 -8.64 -3.26 -15.00
CA LEU A 74 -8.57 -4.59 -14.38
C LEU A 74 -7.80 -5.60 -15.25
N GLU A 75 -7.99 -5.57 -16.56
CA GLU A 75 -7.21 -6.39 -17.49
C GLU A 75 -5.70 -6.10 -17.36
N ALA A 76 -5.33 -4.82 -17.29
CA ALA A 76 -3.94 -4.42 -17.08
C ALA A 76 -3.43 -4.83 -15.68
N PHE A 77 -4.24 -4.65 -14.63
CA PHE A 77 -3.90 -5.05 -13.26
C PHE A 77 -3.64 -6.55 -13.15
N ASN A 78 -4.44 -7.36 -13.83
CA ASN A 78 -4.27 -8.80 -13.85
C ASN A 78 -2.94 -9.27 -14.50
N CYS A 79 -2.30 -8.41 -15.28
CA CYS A 79 -1.00 -8.67 -15.89
C CYS A 79 0.20 -8.23 -15.01
N MET A 80 -0.04 -7.47 -13.92
CA MET A 80 1.04 -6.93 -13.11
C MET A 80 1.80 -8.01 -12.33
N PRO A 81 3.14 -7.88 -12.19
CA PRO A 81 3.94 -8.77 -11.35
C PRO A 81 3.64 -8.53 -9.86
N VAL A 82 3.79 -9.55 -9.02
CA VAL A 82 3.45 -9.51 -7.59
C VAL A 82 4.68 -9.38 -6.69
N ALA A 83 5.88 -9.67 -7.21
CA ALA A 83 7.13 -9.54 -6.49
C ALA A 83 8.29 -9.19 -7.43
N ALA A 84 9.39 -8.72 -6.86
CA ALA A 84 10.65 -8.50 -7.54
C ALA A 84 11.83 -8.74 -6.59
N VAL A 85 13.00 -9.07 -7.15
CA VAL A 85 14.24 -9.16 -6.39
C VAL A 85 15.27 -8.23 -7.00
N ILE A 86 15.85 -7.36 -6.18
CA ILE A 86 16.90 -6.42 -6.60
C ILE A 86 18.26 -7.03 -6.23
N ALA A 87 19.12 -7.18 -7.22
CA ALA A 87 20.49 -7.70 -7.09
C ALA A 87 20.61 -9.02 -6.32
N GLY A 88 19.58 -9.86 -6.33
CA GLY A 88 19.54 -11.11 -5.58
C GLY A 88 19.50 -10.96 -4.05
N LYS A 89 19.29 -9.74 -3.53
CA LYS A 89 19.45 -9.42 -2.11
C LYS A 89 18.26 -8.71 -1.46
N ILE A 90 17.49 -7.96 -2.22
CA ILE A 90 16.36 -7.21 -1.71
C ILE A 90 15.09 -7.78 -2.33
N PHE A 91 14.26 -8.38 -1.49
CA PHE A 91 12.96 -8.89 -1.92
C PHE A 91 11.90 -7.80 -1.80
N CYS A 92 11.10 -7.61 -2.84
CA CYS A 92 10.05 -6.61 -2.91
C CYS A 92 8.70 -7.29 -3.18
N ALA A 93 7.71 -7.01 -2.35
CA ALA A 93 6.31 -7.38 -2.57
C ALA A 93 5.40 -6.32 -1.93
N HIS A 94 4.12 -6.29 -2.29
CA HIS A 94 3.20 -5.32 -1.71
C HIS A 94 2.85 -5.65 -0.26
N GLY A 95 2.31 -6.85 0.02
CA GLY A 95 1.94 -7.33 1.35
C GLY A 95 3.15 -7.88 2.11
N GLY A 96 3.82 -8.87 1.57
CA GLY A 96 4.98 -9.47 2.23
C GLY A 96 5.38 -10.81 1.66
N ILE A 97 5.41 -11.82 2.50
CA ILE A 97 5.84 -13.19 2.19
C ILE A 97 4.69 -14.18 2.39
N SER A 98 4.88 -15.41 1.91
CA SER A 98 3.87 -16.48 1.96
C SER A 98 4.47 -17.74 2.58
N PRO A 99 3.73 -18.51 3.39
CA PRO A 99 4.16 -19.81 3.90
C PRO A 99 4.32 -20.86 2.80
N PHE A 100 3.78 -20.63 1.62
CA PHE A 100 3.77 -21.56 0.49
C PHE A 100 4.94 -21.36 -0.48
N VAL A 101 5.81 -20.37 -0.24
CA VAL A 101 7.02 -20.14 -1.06
C VAL A 101 8.13 -21.04 -0.54
N ASP A 102 8.39 -22.14 -1.27
CA ASP A 102 9.55 -22.98 -0.99
C ASP A 102 10.81 -22.45 -1.71
N LYS A 103 10.66 -22.05 -2.94
CA LYS A 103 11.70 -21.40 -3.76
C LYS A 103 11.17 -20.10 -4.33
N LEU A 104 12.04 -19.09 -4.51
CA LEU A 104 11.62 -17.84 -5.16
C LEU A 104 11.07 -18.06 -6.57
N SER A 105 11.48 -19.15 -7.24
CA SER A 105 10.94 -19.55 -8.54
C SER A 105 9.46 -19.92 -8.51
N ASP A 106 8.91 -20.33 -7.37
CA ASP A 106 7.50 -20.69 -7.24
C ASP A 106 6.58 -19.49 -7.52
N ILE A 107 7.10 -18.29 -7.29
CA ILE A 107 6.40 -17.04 -7.63
C ILE A 107 6.23 -16.89 -9.16
N ASN A 108 7.14 -17.46 -9.96
CA ASN A 108 7.05 -17.43 -11.43
C ASN A 108 5.96 -18.35 -11.98
N GLU A 109 5.50 -19.34 -11.18
CA GLU A 109 4.41 -20.24 -11.56
C GLU A 109 3.03 -19.56 -11.49
N ILE A 110 2.96 -18.36 -10.92
CA ILE A 110 1.73 -17.55 -10.91
C ILE A 110 1.42 -17.12 -12.35
N LYS A 111 0.41 -17.77 -12.93
CA LYS A 111 -0.04 -17.45 -14.30
C LYS A 111 -0.64 -16.04 -14.33
N ARG A 112 -0.31 -15.28 -15.38
CA ARG A 112 -0.86 -13.96 -15.64
C ARG A 112 -1.29 -13.82 -17.10
N PRO A 113 -2.41 -13.17 -17.42
CA PRO A 113 -3.28 -12.42 -16.51
C PRO A 113 -4.04 -13.31 -15.51
N SER A 114 -4.21 -12.85 -14.27
CA SER A 114 -5.00 -13.55 -13.25
C SER A 114 -5.66 -12.59 -12.27
N VAL A 115 -6.85 -12.94 -11.80
CA VAL A 115 -7.47 -12.28 -10.64
C VAL A 115 -6.68 -12.62 -9.37
N VAL A 116 -6.84 -11.80 -8.33
CA VAL A 116 -6.25 -12.10 -7.01
C VAL A 116 -6.96 -13.31 -6.42
N PRO A 117 -6.25 -14.42 -6.13
CA PRO A 117 -6.90 -15.59 -5.55
C PRO A 117 -7.24 -15.34 -4.07
N ALA A 118 -8.20 -16.12 -3.55
CA ALA A 118 -8.61 -16.01 -2.14
C ALA A 118 -7.56 -16.57 -1.15
N TYR A 119 -6.60 -17.36 -1.62
CA TYR A 119 -5.52 -17.98 -0.83
C TYR A 119 -4.32 -18.34 -1.71
N GLY A 120 -3.20 -18.70 -1.07
CA GLY A 120 -1.97 -19.13 -1.73
C GLY A 120 -0.99 -17.98 -2.00
N ILE A 121 0.11 -18.29 -2.68
CA ILE A 121 1.26 -17.38 -2.88
C ILE A 121 0.81 -16.02 -3.40
N GLY A 122 0.00 -15.98 -4.46
CA GLY A 122 -0.46 -14.75 -5.08
C GLY A 122 -1.31 -13.88 -4.14
N CYS A 123 -2.13 -14.50 -3.29
CA CYS A 123 -2.86 -13.81 -2.24
C CYS A 123 -1.92 -13.23 -1.19
N ASP A 124 -1.01 -14.04 -0.67
CA ASP A 124 -0.18 -13.66 0.48
C ASP A 124 0.82 -12.56 0.14
N LEU A 125 1.41 -12.58 -1.06
CA LEU A 125 2.30 -11.51 -1.51
C LEU A 125 1.62 -10.13 -1.59
N LEU A 126 0.28 -10.10 -1.65
CA LEU A 126 -0.52 -8.88 -1.71
C LEU A 126 -1.15 -8.50 -0.36
N TRP A 127 -1.44 -9.46 0.53
CA TRP A 127 -2.27 -9.25 1.70
C TRP A 127 -1.61 -9.53 3.04
N SER A 128 -0.48 -10.25 3.09
CA SER A 128 0.17 -10.62 4.35
C SER A 128 0.79 -9.42 5.05
N ASP A 129 0.86 -9.46 6.39
CA ASP A 129 1.36 -8.37 7.22
C ASP A 129 2.38 -8.84 8.26
N PRO A 130 3.44 -8.05 8.55
CA PRO A 130 4.37 -8.34 9.64
C PRO A 130 3.72 -8.07 10.99
N SER A 131 3.97 -8.95 11.96
CA SER A 131 3.52 -8.81 13.33
C SER A 131 4.66 -9.06 14.33
N PRO A 132 5.15 -8.04 15.04
CA PRO A 132 6.19 -8.21 16.04
C PRO A 132 5.78 -9.09 17.24
N GLN A 133 4.46 -9.26 17.45
CA GLN A 133 3.91 -10.01 18.58
C GLN A 133 3.72 -11.51 18.29
N LYS A 134 4.01 -11.95 17.07
CA LYS A 134 3.80 -13.35 16.64
C LYS A 134 5.14 -13.93 16.17
N ASP A 135 5.50 -15.11 16.66
CA ASP A 135 6.77 -15.75 16.27
C ASP A 135 6.67 -16.53 14.96
N GLY A 136 5.48 -17.00 14.61
CA GLY A 136 5.21 -17.81 13.43
C GLY A 136 4.20 -17.19 12.49
N TRP A 137 3.54 -18.05 11.73
CA TRP A 137 2.39 -17.73 10.89
C TRP A 137 1.09 -17.79 11.68
N VAL A 138 0.27 -16.76 11.57
CA VAL A 138 -1.06 -16.67 12.18
C VAL A 138 -2.04 -16.14 11.13
N LEU A 139 -3.29 -16.64 11.14
CA LEU A 139 -4.33 -16.10 10.26
C LEU A 139 -4.51 -14.59 10.51
N SER A 140 -4.57 -13.83 9.44
CA SER A 140 -4.75 -12.39 9.52
C SER A 140 -6.17 -12.04 9.98
N HIS A 141 -6.28 -11.05 10.85
CA HIS A 141 -7.56 -10.45 11.25
C HIS A 141 -8.28 -9.73 10.11
N ARG A 142 -7.63 -9.58 8.94
CA ARG A 142 -8.28 -9.10 7.71
C ARG A 142 -9.27 -10.11 7.12
N GLY A 143 -9.31 -11.36 7.65
CA GLY A 143 -10.12 -12.44 7.10
C GLY A 143 -9.52 -13.09 5.84
N ILE A 144 -8.34 -12.65 5.41
CA ILE A 144 -7.59 -13.16 4.26
C ILE A 144 -6.09 -13.15 4.57
N SER A 145 -5.32 -14.16 4.08
CA SER A 145 -3.88 -14.27 4.24
C SER A 145 -3.39 -14.38 5.70
N PHE A 146 -2.14 -14.02 5.98
CA PHE A 146 -1.45 -14.31 7.23
C PHE A 146 -0.80 -13.06 7.85
N LEU A 147 -0.62 -13.11 9.16
CA LEU A 147 0.40 -12.36 9.88
C LEU A 147 1.65 -13.23 9.99
N TYR A 148 2.83 -12.62 9.88
CA TYR A 148 4.11 -13.31 9.99
C TYR A 148 5.07 -12.60 10.96
N GLY A 149 5.74 -13.40 11.77
CA GLY A 149 6.59 -12.94 12.85
C GLY A 149 8.09 -12.85 12.52
N PRO A 150 8.93 -12.44 13.49
CA PRO A 150 10.36 -12.26 13.29
C PRO A 150 11.09 -13.54 12.86
N LYS A 151 10.71 -14.68 13.44
CA LYS A 151 11.33 -15.98 13.13
C LYS A 151 11.10 -16.37 11.67
N VAL A 152 9.88 -16.18 11.19
CA VAL A 152 9.51 -16.47 9.79
C VAL A 152 10.29 -15.59 8.81
N VAL A 153 10.47 -14.31 9.12
CA VAL A 153 11.24 -13.39 8.26
C VAL A 153 12.71 -13.77 8.25
N GLU A 154 13.29 -14.14 9.39
CA GLU A 154 14.68 -14.59 9.48
C GLU A 154 14.89 -15.88 8.66
N GLU A 155 14.01 -16.89 8.81
CA GLU A 155 14.04 -18.14 8.04
C GLU A 155 13.91 -17.88 6.54
N PHE A 156 12.99 -17.03 6.11
CA PHE A 156 12.84 -16.63 4.71
C PHE A 156 14.10 -15.97 4.17
N CYS A 157 14.67 -15.02 4.91
CA CYS A 157 15.88 -14.31 4.52
C CYS A 157 17.09 -15.25 4.40
N GLN A 158 17.26 -16.16 5.35
CA GLN A 158 18.34 -17.14 5.34
C GLN A 158 18.19 -18.13 4.17
N LYS A 159 17.00 -18.72 4.02
CA LYS A 159 16.69 -19.71 2.99
C LYS A 159 16.92 -19.16 1.59
N HIS A 160 16.49 -17.94 1.32
CA HIS A 160 16.54 -17.33 0.00
C HIS A 160 17.74 -16.39 -0.22
N LYS A 161 18.65 -16.26 0.78
CA LYS A 161 19.82 -15.37 0.75
C LYS A 161 19.44 -13.90 0.54
N ILE A 162 18.28 -13.50 1.06
CA ILE A 162 17.75 -12.14 1.03
C ILE A 162 18.26 -11.38 2.26
N ASP A 163 18.73 -10.16 2.05
CA ASP A 163 19.22 -9.32 3.13
C ASP A 163 18.11 -8.51 3.78
N VAL A 164 17.13 -8.03 2.97
CA VAL A 164 16.00 -7.22 3.43
C VAL A 164 14.77 -7.40 2.55
N ILE A 165 13.59 -7.31 3.17
CA ILE A 165 12.28 -7.28 2.52
C ILE A 165 11.76 -5.86 2.52
N LEU A 166 11.39 -5.32 1.35
CA LEU A 166 10.71 -4.03 1.20
C LEU A 166 9.24 -4.27 0.85
N ARG A 167 8.34 -3.65 1.62
CA ARG A 167 6.90 -3.80 1.41
C ARG A 167 6.12 -2.51 1.67
N GLY A 168 4.90 -2.41 1.19
CA GLY A 168 3.96 -1.29 1.37
C GLY A 168 2.78 -1.62 2.27
N HIS A 169 1.57 -1.55 1.76
CA HIS A 169 0.29 -2.09 2.27
C HIS A 169 -0.22 -1.51 3.60
N GLN A 170 0.65 -1.05 4.50
CA GLN A 170 0.26 -0.56 5.82
C GLN A 170 0.84 0.81 6.13
N ILE A 171 0.03 1.59 6.87
CA ILE A 171 0.49 2.74 7.63
C ILE A 171 -0.04 2.63 9.05
N ASN A 172 0.77 2.98 10.04
CA ASN A 172 0.40 3.04 11.44
C ASN A 172 0.89 4.36 12.08
N ASN A 173 0.48 4.62 13.32
CA ASN A 173 0.80 5.86 14.02
C ASN A 173 2.32 6.12 14.14
N GLU A 174 3.13 5.08 14.28
CA GLU A 174 4.60 5.21 14.36
C GLU A 174 5.20 5.71 13.05
N MET A 175 4.56 5.40 11.92
CA MET A 175 4.99 5.81 10.58
C MET A 175 4.55 7.22 10.20
N TYR A 176 3.63 7.88 10.93
CA TYR A 176 3.10 9.19 10.53
C TYR A 176 4.17 10.28 10.37
N LYS A 177 5.26 10.22 11.14
CA LYS A 177 6.35 11.21 11.06
C LYS A 177 7.43 10.84 10.04
N SER A 178 7.59 9.55 9.75
CA SER A 178 8.68 9.03 8.93
C SER A 178 8.24 8.57 7.54
N GLY A 179 7.02 8.01 7.42
CA GLY A 179 6.57 7.30 6.23
C GLY A 179 7.11 5.87 6.12
N TYR A 180 7.89 5.39 7.11
CA TYR A 180 8.46 4.04 7.12
C TYR A 180 8.61 3.48 8.53
N ARG A 181 8.77 2.16 8.60
CA ARG A 181 9.11 1.44 9.84
C ARG A 181 9.99 0.24 9.53
N PHE A 182 11.06 0.08 10.32
CA PHE A 182 11.87 -1.13 10.35
C PHE A 182 11.26 -2.17 11.27
N TYR A 183 11.31 -3.42 10.85
CA TYR A 183 10.90 -4.59 11.63
C TYR A 183 12.06 -5.59 11.69
N PHE A 184 12.06 -6.42 12.74
CA PHE A 184 12.89 -7.64 12.83
C PHE A 184 14.38 -7.37 12.58
N ASN A 185 14.96 -6.50 13.40
CA ASN A 185 16.36 -6.10 13.31
C ASN A 185 16.78 -5.58 11.92
N GLY A 186 15.85 -4.92 11.21
CA GLY A 186 16.10 -4.35 9.89
C GLY A 186 15.92 -5.32 8.72
N ARG A 187 15.50 -6.55 8.97
CA ARG A 187 15.22 -7.53 7.90
C ARG A 187 13.99 -7.21 7.07
N LEU A 188 13.12 -6.34 7.56
CA LEU A 188 11.93 -5.90 6.83
C LEU A 188 11.69 -4.40 7.02
N VAL A 189 11.34 -3.73 5.94
CA VAL A 189 10.94 -2.32 5.96
C VAL A 189 9.56 -2.19 5.35
N THR A 190 8.61 -1.65 6.11
CA THR A 190 7.36 -1.13 5.57
C THR A 190 7.57 0.32 5.19
N LEU A 191 7.24 0.69 3.96
CA LEU A 191 7.31 2.06 3.47
C LEU A 191 5.95 2.50 2.93
N PHE A 192 5.68 3.81 3.05
CA PHE A 192 4.42 4.39 2.65
C PHE A 192 4.65 5.72 1.94
N SER A 193 4.28 5.80 0.67
CA SER A 193 4.61 6.96 -0.19
C SER A 193 3.43 7.93 -0.43
N ALA A 194 2.25 7.69 0.15
CA ALA A 194 1.11 8.59 0.07
C ALA A 194 1.06 9.55 1.27
N PRO A 195 1.40 10.87 1.11
CA PRO A 195 1.31 11.83 2.21
C PRO A 195 -0.15 12.22 2.47
N ASN A 196 -0.45 12.57 3.71
CA ASN A 196 -1.81 12.95 4.14
C ASN A 196 -2.88 11.92 3.80
N TYR A 197 -2.53 10.63 3.86
CA TYR A 197 -3.45 9.55 3.57
C TYR A 197 -4.67 9.64 4.48
N MET A 198 -5.86 9.63 3.90
CA MET A 198 -7.14 9.75 4.63
C MET A 198 -7.16 10.87 5.70
N ASN A 199 -6.47 11.99 5.43
CA ASN A 199 -6.31 13.13 6.35
C ASN A 199 -5.53 12.84 7.65
N TYR A 200 -4.75 11.75 7.71
CA TYR A 200 -3.89 11.43 8.87
C TYR A 200 -2.71 12.38 9.05
N LYS A 201 -2.48 13.31 8.11
CA LYS A 201 -1.36 14.27 8.13
C LYS A 201 0.02 13.57 8.20
N ASN A 202 0.09 12.34 7.76
CA ASN A 202 1.31 11.56 7.72
C ASN A 202 2.27 12.09 6.65
N ASN A 203 3.55 11.96 6.95
CA ASN A 203 4.61 12.09 5.96
C ASN A 203 4.67 10.84 5.09
N SER A 204 5.37 10.94 3.99
CA SER A 204 5.63 9.82 3.08
C SER A 204 7.13 9.62 2.88
N CYS A 205 7.53 8.49 2.33
CA CYS A 205 8.92 8.24 1.99
C CYS A 205 9.09 7.51 0.67
N VAL A 206 10.31 7.60 0.14
CA VAL A 206 10.84 6.74 -0.90
C VAL A 206 12.19 6.19 -0.45
N ILE A 207 12.56 5.03 -0.95
CA ILE A 207 13.85 4.40 -0.69
C ILE A 207 14.67 4.39 -1.97
N THR A 208 15.89 4.90 -1.89
CA THR A 208 16.91 4.78 -2.94
C THR A 208 17.87 3.67 -2.53
N VAL A 209 18.06 2.70 -3.40
CA VAL A 209 19.07 1.64 -3.23
C VAL A 209 20.33 2.07 -3.95
N THR A 210 21.45 2.16 -3.21
CA THR A 210 22.75 2.53 -3.80
C THR A 210 23.41 1.34 -4.50
N ASN A 211 24.47 1.60 -5.28
CA ASN A 211 25.28 0.54 -5.91
C ASN A 211 25.93 -0.41 -4.90
N LYS A 212 26.01 -0.01 -3.62
CA LYS A 212 26.48 -0.84 -2.53
C LYS A 212 25.36 -1.57 -1.79
N LEU A 213 24.13 -1.52 -2.32
CA LEU A 213 22.91 -2.05 -1.73
C LEU A 213 22.53 -1.40 -0.39
N GLU A 214 23.02 -0.17 -0.13
CA GLU A 214 22.62 0.62 1.02
C GLU A 214 21.26 1.27 0.76
N LEU A 215 20.41 1.31 1.77
CA LEU A 215 19.09 1.94 1.70
C LEU A 215 19.20 3.40 2.16
N LYS A 216 18.94 4.36 1.26
CA LYS A 216 18.80 5.78 1.60
C LYS A 216 17.33 6.16 1.57
N ILE A 217 16.81 6.59 2.72
CA ILE A 217 15.40 6.93 2.87
C ILE A 217 15.24 8.45 2.74
N THR A 218 14.40 8.87 1.80
CA THR A 218 14.01 10.28 1.65
C THR A 218 12.59 10.46 2.15
N VAL A 219 12.41 11.32 3.15
CA VAL A 219 11.11 11.62 3.75
C VAL A 219 10.53 12.89 3.16
N PHE A 220 9.30 12.79 2.64
CA PHE A 220 8.53 13.95 2.15
C PHE A 220 7.53 14.38 3.22
N ARG A 221 7.67 15.63 3.67
CA ARG A 221 6.81 16.18 4.71
C ARG A 221 5.45 16.59 4.14
N CYS A 222 4.39 16.23 4.83
CA CYS A 222 3.04 16.69 4.51
C CYS A 222 2.97 18.22 4.66
N ARG A 223 2.55 18.93 3.62
CA ARG A 223 2.45 20.42 3.62
C ARG A 223 1.52 20.94 4.70
N TYR A 224 0.44 20.25 5.01
CA TYR A 224 -0.53 20.66 6.04
C TYR A 224 0.09 20.76 7.46
N TYR A 225 1.12 19.97 7.75
CA TYR A 225 1.81 20.05 9.04
C TYR A 225 2.63 21.34 9.20
N GLN A 226 3.06 21.97 8.12
CA GLN A 226 3.87 23.20 8.15
C GLN A 226 3.02 24.46 8.27
N VAL A 227 1.81 24.47 7.68
CA VAL A 227 0.90 25.63 7.75
C VAL A 227 0.44 25.88 9.19
N GLY A 228 0.11 24.84 9.96
CA GLY A 228 -0.27 24.97 11.37
C GLY A 228 0.85 25.51 12.27
N LYS A 229 2.13 25.14 12.01
CA LYS A 229 3.27 25.67 12.79
C LYS A 229 3.58 27.13 12.45
N LYS A 230 3.51 27.53 11.18
CA LYS A 230 3.71 28.93 10.78
C LYS A 230 2.60 29.83 11.31
N LYS A 231 1.35 29.36 11.35
CA LYS A 231 0.22 30.13 11.90
C LYS A 231 0.35 30.32 13.40
N LYS A 232 0.67 29.26 14.17
CA LYS A 232 0.93 29.36 15.62
C LYS A 232 2.16 30.22 15.97
N GLN A 233 3.21 30.22 15.13
CA GLN A 233 4.37 31.11 15.33
C GLN A 233 4.06 32.57 14.98
N LYS A 234 3.20 32.82 13.98
CA LYS A 234 2.77 34.17 13.61
C LYS A 234 1.80 34.74 14.64
N GLU A 235 0.88 33.94 15.18
CA GLU A 235 -0.02 34.30 16.29
C GLU A 235 0.76 34.58 17.58
N LYS A 236 1.80 33.76 17.88
CA LYS A 236 2.67 33.97 19.04
C LYS A 236 3.58 35.20 18.92
N LYS A 237 4.01 35.56 17.70
CA LYS A 237 4.75 36.81 17.46
C LYS A 237 3.85 38.03 17.53
N ASN A 238 2.60 37.97 17.05
CA ASN A 238 1.63 39.06 17.15
C ASN A 238 1.13 39.26 18.57
N SER A 239 0.98 38.22 19.39
CA SER A 239 0.63 38.35 20.81
C SER A 239 1.77 38.89 21.68
N LEU A 240 3.03 38.79 21.22
CA LEU A 240 4.19 39.33 21.94
C LEU A 240 4.47 40.80 21.56
N SER A 241 3.96 41.29 20.42
CA SER A 241 4.11 42.68 19.98
C SER A 241 2.99 43.60 20.48
N THR A 242 1.89 43.06 21.05
CA THR A 242 0.78 43.84 21.65
C THR A 242 0.90 44.01 23.16
N SER A 243 1.96 43.49 23.81
CA SER A 243 2.15 43.59 25.25
C SER A 243 3.20 44.62 25.70
N THR A 244 3.69 45.48 24.77
CA THR A 244 4.74 46.48 25.09
C THR A 244 4.36 47.92 24.85
N GLU A 245 3.07 48.25 24.64
CA GLU A 245 2.62 49.64 24.62
C GLU A 245 1.28 49.75 25.37
N GLU A 246 1.34 50.04 26.68
CA GLU A 246 0.34 50.80 27.44
C GLU A 246 0.73 50.83 28.92
N GLU A 247 1.63 51.76 29.26
CA GLU A 247 1.63 52.38 30.58
C GLU A 247 1.31 53.88 30.39
N GLY A 248 0.23 54.29 31.02
CA GLY A 248 0.00 55.70 31.34
C GLY A 248 -1.29 56.28 30.81
N ILE A 249 -2.27 56.40 31.67
CA ILE A 249 -2.96 57.60 32.17
C ILE A 249 -4.35 57.25 32.70
N ASP A 250 -4.46 57.52 34.00
CA ASP A 250 -5.60 57.51 34.88
C ASP A 250 -6.69 58.54 34.47
N ARG A 251 -8.01 58.21 34.64
CA ARG A 251 -9.10 58.96 35.23
C ARG A 251 -10.50 58.53 34.81
N GLY A 252 -11.34 58.22 35.84
CA GLY A 252 -12.76 58.60 35.82
C GLY A 252 -13.78 57.52 35.54
N SER A 253 -14.33 56.91 36.60
CA SER A 253 -15.64 56.23 36.58
C SER A 253 -16.77 57.27 36.36
N PRO A 254 -18.00 56.93 35.91
CA PRO A 254 -18.92 56.06 36.65
C PRO A 254 -19.84 55.13 35.83
N ARG A 255 -20.37 54.13 36.55
CA ARG A 255 -21.56 53.34 36.19
C ARG A 255 -22.85 54.15 36.34
N PRO A 256 -24.09 53.65 36.00
CA PRO A 256 -24.59 52.39 35.44
C PRO A 256 -25.73 52.56 34.39
N ASN A 257 -26.19 51.43 33.78
CA ASN A 257 -27.60 50.97 33.63
C ASN A 257 -27.78 50.18 32.36
N ALA A 258 -28.18 48.97 32.56
CA ALA A 258 -29.51 48.34 32.40
C ALA A 258 -29.92 47.95 30.96
N ASP A 259 -30.21 46.67 30.85
CA ASP A 259 -31.24 46.01 30.05
C ASP A 259 -31.27 46.21 28.50
N THR A 260 -31.04 45.11 27.79
CA THR A 260 -32.08 44.65 26.86
C THR A 260 -31.81 43.20 26.40
N LYS A 261 -32.84 42.38 26.60
CA LYS A 261 -33.06 41.07 25.99
C LYS A 261 -33.19 41.21 24.46
N CYS A 262 -32.70 40.22 23.69
CA CYS A 262 -33.48 39.61 22.60
C CYS A 262 -32.72 38.47 21.93
N SER A 263 -33.21 37.29 22.08
CA SER A 263 -33.79 36.36 21.12
C SER A 263 -32.84 35.73 20.07
N SER A 264 -32.67 34.44 20.26
CA SER A 264 -32.25 33.48 19.24
C SER A 264 -33.32 33.35 18.13
N PRO A 265 -32.96 32.90 16.96
CA PRO A 265 -33.81 31.93 16.31
C PRO A 265 -33.10 30.63 15.95
N ARG A 266 -33.78 29.58 16.34
CA ARG A 266 -33.68 28.20 15.85
C ARG A 266 -33.81 28.17 14.35
N ASN A 267 -33.08 27.26 13.71
CA ASN A 267 -33.63 26.42 12.62
C ASN A 267 -32.74 25.22 12.35
N LEU A 268 -33.04 24.13 13.07
CA LEU A 268 -32.76 22.77 12.62
C LEU A 268 -33.76 22.43 11.53
N ARG A 269 -33.29 22.15 10.34
CA ARG A 269 -34.06 21.36 9.35
C ARG A 269 -33.60 19.92 9.41
N THR A 270 -34.40 19.10 10.07
CA THR A 270 -34.40 17.64 9.97
C THR A 270 -34.95 17.22 8.62
N TYR A 271 -34.15 16.50 7.87
CA TYR A 271 -34.58 15.80 6.65
C TYR A 271 -35.27 14.50 7.07
N LYS A 272 -36.57 14.39 6.83
CA LYS A 272 -37.33 13.15 7.01
C LYS A 272 -37.26 12.32 5.72
N ASP A 273 -36.84 11.09 5.88
CA ASP A 273 -36.89 10.03 4.85
C ASP A 273 -38.34 9.49 4.72
N PRO A 274 -38.94 9.50 3.53
CA PRO A 274 -40.24 8.89 3.34
C PRO A 274 -40.08 7.57 2.57
N ARG A 275 -39.96 6.45 3.29
CA ARG A 275 -40.44 5.11 2.83
C ARG A 275 -40.22 4.04 3.89
N ARG A 276 -41.15 3.94 4.80
CA ARG A 276 -41.41 2.73 5.56
C ARG A 276 -42.83 2.25 5.28
N SER A 277 -42.97 1.19 4.49
CA SER A 277 -44.14 0.32 4.56
C SER A 277 -43.70 -1.11 4.26
N SER A 278 -43.76 -1.91 5.29
CA SER A 278 -44.25 -3.27 5.45
C SER A 278 -44.07 -4.29 4.32
N SER A 279 -43.35 -5.40 4.59
CA SER A 279 -44.00 -6.71 4.79
C SER A 279 -42.94 -7.79 5.06
N HIS A 280 -43.31 -8.65 5.96
CA HIS A 280 -42.60 -9.85 6.40
C HIS A 280 -42.30 -10.82 5.24
N GLU A 281 -41.01 -11.25 5.13
CA GLU A 281 -40.73 -12.62 4.70
C GLU A 281 -39.43 -13.11 5.36
N LYS A 282 -39.60 -14.05 6.27
CA LYS A 282 -38.51 -14.85 6.83
C LYS A 282 -38.00 -15.80 5.75
N LYS A 283 -36.79 -15.60 5.25
CA LYS A 283 -36.05 -16.65 4.55
C LYS A 283 -34.85 -17.06 5.34
N SER A 284 -34.85 -18.35 5.66
CA SER A 284 -33.88 -19.11 6.43
C SER A 284 -32.44 -18.90 5.93
N VAL A 285 -31.57 -18.53 6.86
CA VAL A 285 -30.11 -18.59 6.67
C VAL A 285 -29.72 -20.07 6.64
N ARG A 286 -29.39 -20.59 5.46
CA ARG A 286 -28.71 -21.90 5.35
C ARG A 286 -27.26 -21.73 5.77
N SER A 287 -26.89 -22.40 6.84
CA SER A 287 -25.54 -22.57 7.33
C SER A 287 -24.66 -23.20 6.24
N PHE A 288 -23.60 -22.51 5.85
CA PHE A 288 -22.54 -23.12 5.04
C PHE A 288 -21.71 -24.04 5.94
N HIS A 289 -21.93 -25.34 5.79
CA HIS A 289 -21.08 -26.36 6.39
C HIS A 289 -19.70 -26.39 5.75
N SER A 290 -18.70 -26.21 6.60
CA SER A 290 -17.40 -26.89 6.65
C SER A 290 -16.83 -27.39 5.32
N LEU A 291 -16.03 -26.55 4.67
CA LEU A 291 -14.98 -27.05 3.78
C LEU A 291 -13.81 -27.53 4.65
N ARG A 292 -13.55 -28.84 4.62
CA ARG A 292 -12.43 -29.49 5.31
C ARG A 292 -11.12 -28.83 4.90
N GLN A 293 -10.38 -28.30 5.88
CA GLN A 293 -9.01 -27.87 5.72
C GLN A 293 -8.09 -29.10 5.48
N PRO A 294 -7.07 -28.99 4.62
CA PRO A 294 -6.05 -30.04 4.55
C PRO A 294 -5.27 -30.09 5.86
N PRO A 295 -4.77 -31.27 6.27
CA PRO A 295 -4.14 -31.46 7.57
C PRO A 295 -2.83 -30.66 7.66
N TYR A 296 -2.73 -29.81 8.67
CA TYR A 296 -1.48 -29.18 9.06
C TYR A 296 -0.52 -30.24 9.59
N GLN A 297 0.63 -30.40 8.94
CA GLN A 297 1.73 -31.17 9.51
C GLN A 297 2.40 -30.34 10.62
N ASN A 298 2.49 -30.95 11.80
CA ASN A 298 3.17 -30.40 12.97
C ASN A 298 4.66 -30.21 12.68
N TYR A 299 5.13 -28.97 12.71
CA TYR A 299 6.55 -28.66 12.71
C TYR A 299 7.08 -28.74 14.13
N HIS A 300 7.98 -29.73 14.36
CA HIS A 300 8.70 -29.89 15.61
C HIS A 300 9.72 -28.74 15.78
N THR A 301 9.73 -28.19 16.98
CA THR A 301 10.67 -27.18 17.47
C THR A 301 12.11 -27.67 17.44
N LEU A 302 12.98 -26.95 16.75
CA LEU A 302 14.45 -27.05 16.89
C LEU A 302 14.96 -25.82 17.62
N GLU A 303 15.84 -26.04 18.59
CA GLU A 303 16.40 -25.02 19.48
C GLU A 303 17.38 -24.06 18.76
N PRO A 304 17.51 -22.81 19.25
CA PRO A 304 18.31 -21.78 18.57
C PRO A 304 19.77 -21.80 18.98
N LEU A 305 20.67 -21.67 17.98
CA LEU A 305 22.10 -21.37 18.20
C LEU A 305 22.35 -19.86 18.25
N PRO A 306 23.25 -19.38 19.13
CA PRO A 306 23.52 -17.96 19.27
C PRO A 306 24.48 -17.45 18.19
N TRP A 307 24.17 -16.31 17.56
CA TRP A 307 25.07 -15.73 16.58
C TRP A 307 25.68 -14.39 16.99
N LYS A 308 27.00 -14.34 16.77
CA LYS A 308 27.82 -13.14 16.96
C LYS A 308 27.95 -12.38 15.64
N MET A 309 27.62 -11.10 15.65
CA MET A 309 27.91 -10.17 14.56
C MET A 309 29.41 -10.18 14.22
N ARG A 310 29.77 -10.47 12.99
CA ARG A 310 31.06 -10.12 12.42
C ARG A 310 30.87 -9.14 11.28
N ARG A 311 31.17 -7.87 11.55
CA ARG A 311 31.49 -6.88 10.51
C ARG A 311 32.84 -7.28 9.90
N ARG A 312 32.87 -7.53 8.59
CA ARG A 312 34.03 -7.25 7.73
C ARG A 312 33.56 -7.24 6.27
N ALA A 313 33.45 -6.02 5.72
CA ALA A 313 33.35 -5.79 4.29
C ALA A 313 34.72 -6.08 3.65
N LYS A 314 34.76 -6.93 2.62
CA LYS A 314 35.79 -6.89 1.60
C LYS A 314 35.14 -6.45 0.29
N SER A 315 35.68 -5.36 -0.24
CA SER A 315 35.30 -4.72 -1.47
C SER A 315 35.50 -5.64 -2.67
N GLN A 316 34.42 -5.87 -3.42
CA GLN A 316 34.51 -6.16 -4.84
C GLN A 316 33.64 -5.14 -5.58
N HIS A 317 34.29 -4.30 -6.35
CA HIS A 317 33.64 -3.36 -7.25
C HIS A 317 33.05 -4.15 -8.42
N SER A 318 31.75 -4.42 -8.37
CA SER A 318 30.97 -4.73 -9.54
C SER A 318 30.04 -3.56 -9.84
N ARG A 319 30.18 -2.96 -11.03
CA ARG A 319 29.21 -1.99 -11.54
C ARG A 319 27.87 -2.72 -11.67
N ILE A 320 26.84 -2.26 -10.96
CA ILE A 320 25.47 -2.73 -11.17
C ILE A 320 25.12 -2.42 -12.61
N ARG A 321 24.98 -3.44 -13.44
CA ARG A 321 24.44 -3.30 -14.81
C ARG A 321 22.94 -3.07 -14.68
N HIS A 322 22.34 -2.33 -15.60
CA HIS A 322 20.90 -2.00 -15.65
C HIS A 322 19.95 -3.21 -15.62
N ASN A 323 20.48 -4.43 -15.56
CA ASN A 323 19.74 -5.69 -15.63
C ASN A 323 19.61 -6.41 -14.27
N ASP A 324 20.05 -5.81 -13.15
CA ASP A 324 20.05 -6.47 -11.83
C ASP A 324 18.70 -6.38 -11.09
N ILE A 325 17.64 -5.89 -11.76
CA ILE A 325 16.26 -5.96 -11.25
C ILE A 325 15.57 -7.11 -11.96
N PHE A 326 15.39 -8.21 -11.25
CA PHE A 326 14.61 -9.34 -11.73
C PHE A 326 13.14 -9.11 -11.41
N ASP A 327 12.36 -8.82 -12.44
CA ASP A 327 10.91 -8.88 -12.39
C ASP A 327 10.50 -10.33 -12.69
N PHE A 328 9.76 -10.97 -11.78
CA PHE A 328 9.16 -12.29 -12.01
C PHE A 328 8.07 -12.26 -13.10
N SER A 329 8.16 -11.33 -14.03
CA SER A 329 7.28 -11.19 -15.17
C SER A 329 7.94 -11.69 -16.45
N VAL A 330 7.64 -12.91 -16.85
CA VAL A 330 7.84 -13.43 -18.22
C VAL A 330 9.16 -14.16 -18.51
N SER A 331 9.12 -15.47 -18.43
CA SER A 331 9.90 -16.32 -19.32
C SER A 331 9.19 -16.33 -20.70
N LYS A 332 9.70 -15.59 -21.69
CA LYS A 332 9.30 -15.82 -23.08
C LYS A 332 9.83 -17.19 -23.50
N SER A 333 8.96 -18.17 -23.63
CA SER A 333 9.26 -19.39 -24.38
C SER A 333 9.61 -18.99 -25.83
N ARG A 334 10.89 -19.06 -26.20
CA ARG A 334 11.27 -19.03 -27.61
C ARG A 334 10.67 -20.27 -28.25
N ARG A 335 9.58 -20.14 -28.98
CA ARG A 335 9.14 -21.14 -29.95
C ARG A 335 10.21 -21.20 -31.05
N ASN A 336 11.02 -22.25 -31.06
CA ASN A 336 11.83 -22.62 -32.20
C ASN A 336 10.87 -22.86 -33.36
N ARG A 337 10.89 -22.02 -34.38
CA ARG A 337 10.34 -22.34 -35.70
C ARG A 337 11.35 -23.27 -36.38
N PRO A 338 10.95 -24.43 -36.90
CA PRO A 338 11.81 -25.20 -37.76
C PRO A 338 12.03 -24.44 -39.08
N ARG A 339 13.27 -24.27 -39.47
CA ARG A 339 13.62 -23.82 -40.82
C ARG A 339 13.28 -24.96 -41.80
N SER A 340 12.28 -24.76 -42.63
CA SER A 340 12.05 -25.58 -43.81
C SER A 340 13.12 -25.19 -44.86
N GLY A 341 14.08 -26.07 -45.03
CA GLY A 341 14.95 -26.06 -46.20
C GLY A 341 14.17 -26.54 -47.42
N ALA A 342 13.99 -25.68 -48.40
CA ALA A 342 13.60 -26.07 -49.76
C ALA A 342 14.85 -26.10 -50.62
N THR A 343 15.28 -27.29 -51.00
CA THR A 343 16.19 -27.53 -52.13
C THR A 343 15.32 -27.59 -53.37
N VAL A 344 15.66 -26.77 -54.34
CA VAL A 344 15.15 -26.81 -55.71
C VAL A 344 16.13 -27.65 -56.53
N ASN A 345 15.60 -28.62 -57.23
CA ASN A 345 16.05 -29.01 -58.57
C ASN A 345 15.05 -28.43 -59.55
#